data_015ca606778c94134deff067aa98da2d
#
_entry.id   015ca606778c94134deff067aa98da2d
#
_cell.length_a   1.000
_cell.length_b   1.000
_cell.length_c   1.000
_cell.angle_alpha   90.00
_cell.angle_beta   90.00
_cell.angle_gamma   90.00
#
_symmetry.space_group_name_H-M   'P 1'
#
loop_
_entity.id
_entity.type
_entity.pdbx_description
1 polymer ?
#
loop_
_entity_poly.entity_id
_entity_poly.type
_entity_poly.pdbx_seq_one_letter_code
_entity_poly.pdbx_strand_id
1 'polypeptide(L)'
;MTPEQATWFADIFARLVANVDKVLLGKSFVIKLSFSALLSEGHLLLEDFPGTGKTSLARAIAQTVQGASSRIQFTPDLLPGDITGVSIYDQKSGDFEFHAGPVFANIVLADEINRASPKTQSALLEVMEESRVTVDGVTHSVDAPFMVIATQNPIEQAGTYRLPEAQLDRFIMKASIGYPDHAATLRILEGSATRVHEGSLSPVVEAAVIVEMARLARTVHVDPTVADYVARLVDGTRSAPEVRLGVSVRGALALVRVAKTYAASTGRHYVTPDDIKLLAEPVLAHRLVLDPEAEFDGVTPSSVISQLLIEIAPPAERVSA
;
A
#
# COMPACT_ATOMS: atom_id res chain seq x y z
N MET A 1 13.26 19.09 0.92
CA MET A 1 11.99 19.74 0.49
C MET A 1 11.95 21.16 1.04
N THR A 2 11.59 22.17 0.22
CA THR A 2 11.37 23.55 0.70
C THR A 2 9.93 23.71 1.20
N PRO A 3 9.62 24.77 1.98
CA PRO A 3 8.23 25.05 2.42
C PRO A 3 7.25 25.21 1.25
N GLU A 4 7.66 25.87 0.16
CA GLU A 4 6.84 26.08 -1.05
C GLU A 4 6.53 24.75 -1.73
N GLN A 5 7.53 23.87 -1.82
CA GLN A 5 7.36 22.51 -2.36
C GLN A 5 6.41 21.68 -1.48
N ALA A 6 6.47 21.83 -0.15
CA ALA A 6 5.57 21.14 0.76
C ALA A 6 4.13 21.63 0.59
N THR A 7 3.91 22.93 0.42
CA THR A 7 2.59 23.51 0.15
C THR A 7 2.02 23.00 -1.18
N TRP A 8 2.82 23.02 -2.25
CA TRP A 8 2.44 22.47 -3.55
C TRP A 8 2.08 20.99 -3.48
N PHE A 9 2.88 20.19 -2.74
CA PHE A 9 2.63 18.77 -2.54
C PHE A 9 1.29 18.53 -1.83
N ALA A 10 1.03 19.27 -0.73
CA ALA A 10 -0.19 19.14 0.04
C ALA A 10 -1.45 19.52 -0.77
N ASP A 11 -1.38 20.57 -1.60
CA ASP A 11 -2.49 20.97 -2.46
C ASP A 11 -2.84 19.87 -3.46
N ILE A 12 -1.84 19.32 -4.16
CA ILE A 12 -2.07 18.21 -5.08
C ILE A 12 -2.60 16.98 -4.34
N PHE A 13 -1.99 16.62 -3.21
CA PHE A 13 -2.43 15.46 -2.43
C PHE A 13 -3.89 15.59 -1.98
N ALA A 14 -4.30 16.77 -1.51
CA ALA A 14 -5.69 17.03 -1.13
C ALA A 14 -6.64 16.87 -2.34
N ARG A 15 -6.26 17.34 -3.52
CA ARG A 15 -7.03 17.17 -4.76
C ARG A 15 -7.14 15.71 -5.19
N LEU A 16 -6.06 14.94 -5.08
CA LEU A 16 -6.06 13.50 -5.36
C LEU A 16 -7.05 12.77 -4.44
N VAL A 17 -6.97 13.02 -3.13
CA VAL A 17 -7.88 12.42 -2.14
C VAL A 17 -9.31 12.82 -2.41
N ALA A 18 -9.61 14.11 -2.60
CA ALA A 18 -10.94 14.61 -2.86
C ALA A 18 -11.56 14.05 -4.15
N ASN A 19 -10.74 13.71 -5.15
CA ASN A 19 -11.23 13.10 -6.39
C ASN A 19 -11.70 11.66 -6.16
N VAL A 20 -10.94 10.86 -5.40
CA VAL A 20 -11.29 9.47 -5.07
C VAL A 20 -12.44 9.41 -4.05
N ASP A 21 -12.53 10.37 -3.12
CA ASP A 21 -13.65 10.47 -2.15
C ASP A 21 -15.02 10.60 -2.84
N LYS A 22 -15.10 11.07 -4.09
CA LYS A 22 -16.35 11.12 -4.86
C LYS A 22 -16.94 9.73 -5.14
N VAL A 23 -16.08 8.71 -5.22
CA VAL A 23 -16.46 7.32 -5.54
C VAL A 23 -16.45 6.45 -4.29
N LEU A 24 -15.50 6.68 -3.37
CA LEU A 24 -15.32 5.88 -2.16
C LEU A 24 -15.74 6.69 -0.92
N LEU A 25 -17.04 6.88 -0.76
CA LEU A 25 -17.62 7.75 0.26
C LEU A 25 -17.28 7.34 1.70
N GLY A 26 -16.83 8.31 2.50
CA GLY A 26 -16.55 8.12 3.93
C GLY A 26 -15.26 7.33 4.23
N LYS A 27 -14.37 7.18 3.24
CA LYS A 27 -13.14 6.38 3.33
C LYS A 27 -11.86 7.21 3.17
N SER A 28 -11.90 8.50 3.48
CA SER A 28 -10.78 9.42 3.28
C SER A 28 -9.47 8.95 3.91
N PHE A 29 -9.51 8.24 5.06
CA PHE A 29 -8.28 7.77 5.70
C PHE A 29 -7.57 6.69 4.87
N VAL A 30 -8.29 5.64 4.41
CA VAL A 30 -7.68 4.61 3.58
C VAL A 30 -7.26 5.14 2.21
N ILE A 31 -7.96 6.14 1.66
CA ILE A 31 -7.56 6.84 0.44
C ILE A 31 -6.22 7.57 0.67
N LYS A 32 -6.07 8.28 1.79
CA LYS A 32 -4.80 8.93 2.17
C LYS A 32 -3.67 7.92 2.33
N LEU A 33 -3.91 6.79 2.99
CA LEU A 33 -2.93 5.71 3.11
C LEU A 33 -2.55 5.14 1.73
N SER A 34 -3.52 4.96 0.83
CA SER A 34 -3.26 4.45 -0.52
C SER A 34 -2.38 5.38 -1.34
N PHE A 35 -2.65 6.69 -1.34
CA PHE A 35 -1.78 7.66 -1.99
C PHE A 35 -0.43 7.80 -1.28
N SER A 36 -0.40 7.66 0.05
CA SER A 36 0.88 7.62 0.78
C SER A 36 1.71 6.40 0.40
N ALA A 37 1.10 5.22 0.17
CA ALA A 37 1.79 4.05 -0.34
C ALA A 37 2.35 4.30 -1.75
N LEU A 38 1.54 4.82 -2.67
CA LEU A 38 1.94 5.13 -4.05
C LEU A 38 3.11 6.12 -4.09
N LEU A 39 3.01 7.22 -3.35
CA LEU A 39 4.03 8.28 -3.29
C LEU A 39 5.26 7.88 -2.47
N SER A 40 5.17 6.81 -1.69
CA SER A 40 6.31 6.16 -1.03
C SER A 40 6.90 5.05 -1.89
N GLU A 41 6.46 4.89 -3.15
CA GLU A 41 6.89 3.83 -4.06
C GLU A 41 6.80 2.45 -3.41
N GLY A 42 5.66 2.19 -2.79
CA GLY A 42 5.36 0.94 -2.10
C GLY A 42 4.02 0.36 -2.53
N HIS A 43 3.72 -0.83 -2.02
CA HIS A 43 2.54 -1.61 -2.34
C HIS A 43 1.63 -1.72 -1.13
N LEU A 44 0.32 -1.83 -1.34
CA LEU A 44 -0.70 -1.85 -0.30
C LEU A 44 -1.34 -3.24 -0.20
N LEU A 45 -1.45 -3.76 1.03
CA LEU A 45 -2.26 -4.93 1.33
C LEU A 45 -3.59 -4.50 1.96
N LEU A 46 -4.70 -4.88 1.36
CA LEU A 46 -6.04 -4.67 1.91
C LEU A 46 -6.59 -5.99 2.47
N GLU A 47 -6.88 -5.98 3.75
CA GLU A 47 -7.51 -7.10 4.42
C GLU A 47 -8.96 -6.76 4.73
N ASP A 48 -9.88 -7.26 3.91
CA ASP A 48 -11.28 -6.88 3.92
C ASP A 48 -12.21 -7.97 3.43
N PHE A 49 -13.47 -7.88 3.88
CA PHE A 49 -14.56 -8.70 3.35
C PHE A 49 -14.86 -8.36 1.88
N PRO A 50 -15.57 -9.24 1.17
CA PRO A 50 -16.10 -8.95 -0.15
C PRO A 50 -17.04 -7.73 -0.14
N GLY A 51 -17.05 -6.95 -1.22
CA GLY A 51 -18.01 -5.85 -1.40
C GLY A 51 -17.66 -4.52 -0.71
N THR A 52 -16.46 -4.35 -0.14
CA THR A 52 -16.04 -3.11 0.54
C THR A 52 -15.53 -2.01 -0.39
N GLY A 53 -15.47 -2.25 -1.72
CA GLY A 53 -15.05 -1.22 -2.69
C GLY A 53 -13.57 -1.27 -3.09
N LYS A 54 -12.89 -2.41 -2.87
CA LYS A 54 -11.46 -2.59 -3.23
C LYS A 54 -11.17 -2.30 -4.71
N THR A 55 -12.01 -2.82 -5.61
CA THR A 55 -11.89 -2.60 -7.05
C THR A 55 -12.14 -1.14 -7.42
N SER A 56 -13.13 -0.50 -6.79
CA SER A 56 -13.43 0.92 -7.00
C SER A 56 -12.28 1.81 -6.54
N LEU A 57 -11.63 1.50 -5.40
CA LEU A 57 -10.45 2.21 -4.92
C LEU A 57 -9.31 2.15 -5.94
N ALA A 58 -8.93 0.95 -6.39
CA ALA A 58 -7.81 0.77 -7.33
C ALA A 58 -8.05 1.51 -8.66
N ARG A 59 -9.26 1.38 -9.24
CA ARG A 59 -9.64 2.08 -10.47
C ARG A 59 -9.67 3.60 -10.29
N ALA A 60 -10.23 4.08 -9.19
CA ALA A 60 -10.31 5.52 -8.92
C ALA A 60 -8.92 6.14 -8.75
N ILE A 61 -7.99 5.45 -8.08
CA ILE A 61 -6.59 5.90 -7.99
C ILE A 61 -5.97 6.00 -9.39
N ALA A 62 -6.05 4.94 -10.19
CA ALA A 62 -5.47 4.93 -11.53
C ALA A 62 -6.02 6.04 -12.43
N GLN A 63 -7.35 6.24 -12.45
CA GLN A 63 -7.98 7.32 -13.20
C GLN A 63 -7.53 8.70 -12.71
N THR A 64 -7.41 8.87 -11.39
CA THR A 64 -7.01 10.13 -10.76
C THR A 64 -5.59 10.55 -11.15
N VAL A 65 -4.68 9.58 -11.36
CA VAL A 65 -3.28 9.82 -11.73
C VAL A 65 -3.01 9.61 -13.23
N GLN A 66 -4.04 9.52 -14.04
CA GLN A 66 -3.96 9.25 -15.49
C GLN A 66 -3.07 8.03 -15.82
N GLY A 67 -3.11 7.00 -14.96
CA GLY A 67 -2.35 5.77 -15.12
C GLY A 67 -3.21 4.63 -15.67
N ALA A 68 -2.54 3.64 -16.26
CA ALA A 68 -3.16 2.38 -16.62
C ALA A 68 -3.49 1.55 -15.36
N SER A 69 -4.64 0.86 -15.38
CA SER A 69 -5.00 -0.09 -14.33
C SER A 69 -5.28 -1.48 -14.89
N SER A 70 -4.90 -2.49 -14.12
CA SER A 70 -5.25 -3.88 -14.40
C SER A 70 -5.84 -4.55 -13.16
N ARG A 71 -6.56 -5.64 -13.37
CA ARG A 71 -7.05 -6.51 -12.28
C ARG A 71 -6.64 -7.94 -12.57
N ILE A 72 -6.03 -8.57 -11.60
CA ILE A 72 -5.66 -9.98 -11.59
C ILE A 72 -6.49 -10.65 -10.49
N GLN A 73 -7.41 -11.54 -10.89
CA GLN A 73 -8.13 -12.38 -9.93
C GLN A 73 -7.29 -13.62 -9.65
N PHE A 74 -6.84 -13.79 -8.43
CA PHE A 74 -6.05 -14.94 -8.04
C PHE A 74 -6.96 -16.15 -7.84
N THR A 75 -6.65 -17.24 -8.53
CA THR A 75 -7.34 -18.53 -8.48
C THR A 75 -6.32 -19.65 -8.35
N PRO A 76 -6.69 -20.85 -7.88
CA PRO A 76 -5.74 -21.96 -7.72
C PRO A 76 -5.02 -22.40 -8.99
N ASP A 77 -5.64 -22.19 -10.14
CA ASP A 77 -5.15 -22.54 -11.49
C ASP A 77 -4.35 -21.43 -12.16
N LEU A 78 -4.29 -20.23 -11.59
CA LEU A 78 -3.52 -19.10 -12.13
C LEU A 78 -2.02 -19.42 -12.17
N LEU A 79 -1.40 -19.24 -13.32
CA LEU A 79 0.02 -19.48 -13.54
C LEU A 79 0.84 -18.18 -13.45
N PRO A 80 2.15 -18.25 -13.13
CA PRO A 80 3.04 -17.07 -13.15
C PRO A 80 3.00 -16.29 -14.48
N GLY A 81 3.00 -16.98 -15.61
CA GLY A 81 2.94 -16.38 -16.94
C GLY A 81 1.66 -15.57 -17.22
N ASP A 82 0.54 -15.92 -16.56
CA ASP A 82 -0.71 -15.16 -16.67
C ASP A 82 -0.59 -13.77 -16.02
N ILE A 83 0.37 -13.60 -15.11
CA ILE A 83 0.68 -12.34 -14.42
C ILE A 83 1.73 -11.54 -15.18
N THR A 84 2.85 -12.21 -15.51
CA THR A 84 4.06 -11.57 -16.06
C THR A 84 4.05 -11.44 -17.57
N GLY A 85 3.22 -12.21 -18.25
CA GLY A 85 3.26 -12.36 -19.69
C GLY A 85 4.12 -13.54 -20.14
N VAL A 86 4.05 -13.82 -21.42
CA VAL A 86 4.69 -14.97 -22.08
C VAL A 86 5.22 -14.58 -23.45
N SER A 87 6.27 -15.27 -23.91
CA SER A 87 6.69 -15.18 -25.32
C SER A 87 5.90 -16.15 -26.16
N ILE A 88 5.34 -15.67 -27.25
CA ILE A 88 4.56 -16.46 -28.21
C ILE A 88 5.31 -16.46 -29.54
N TYR A 89 5.44 -17.64 -30.16
CA TYR A 89 6.06 -17.76 -31.47
C TYR A 89 5.11 -17.23 -32.55
N ASP A 90 5.52 -16.18 -33.23
CA ASP A 90 4.79 -15.67 -34.40
C ASP A 90 5.26 -16.36 -35.67
N GLN A 91 4.36 -17.14 -36.28
CA GLN A 91 4.63 -17.86 -37.51
C GLN A 91 4.88 -16.97 -38.70
N LYS A 92 4.44 -15.71 -38.69
CA LYS A 92 4.61 -14.78 -39.81
C LYS A 92 5.99 -14.16 -39.82
N SER A 93 6.47 -13.71 -38.64
CA SER A 93 7.82 -13.17 -38.49
C SER A 93 8.90 -14.23 -38.33
N GLY A 94 8.52 -15.42 -37.84
CA GLY A 94 9.45 -16.52 -37.53
C GLY A 94 10.19 -16.31 -36.19
N ASP A 95 9.74 -15.36 -35.38
CA ASP A 95 10.36 -14.94 -34.11
C ASP A 95 9.42 -15.12 -32.93
N PHE A 96 9.99 -15.05 -31.71
CA PHE A 96 9.23 -14.99 -30.46
C PHE A 96 8.88 -13.55 -30.15
N GLU A 97 7.59 -13.26 -29.93
CA GLU A 97 7.08 -11.97 -29.52
C GLU A 97 6.62 -12.02 -28.05
N PHE A 98 7.09 -11.07 -27.22
CA PHE A 98 6.66 -10.97 -25.84
C PHE A 98 5.27 -10.31 -25.74
N HIS A 99 4.33 -11.05 -25.18
CA HIS A 99 2.99 -10.57 -24.83
C HIS A 99 2.98 -10.21 -23.35
N ALA A 100 2.96 -8.88 -23.07
CA ALA A 100 2.99 -8.35 -21.71
C ALA A 100 1.76 -8.80 -20.90
N GLY A 101 2.00 -9.27 -19.70
CA GLY A 101 0.95 -9.64 -18.75
C GLY A 101 0.31 -8.43 -18.06
N PRO A 102 -0.75 -8.64 -17.27
CA PRO A 102 -1.48 -7.57 -16.59
C PRO A 102 -0.65 -6.82 -15.55
N VAL A 103 0.52 -7.31 -15.15
CA VAL A 103 1.42 -6.62 -14.25
C VAL A 103 2.02 -5.34 -14.84
N PHE A 104 2.03 -5.20 -16.17
CA PHE A 104 2.51 -4.00 -16.87
C PHE A 104 1.46 -2.89 -16.89
N ALA A 105 1.01 -2.48 -15.70
CA ALA A 105 0.12 -1.35 -15.48
C ALA A 105 0.61 -0.53 -14.28
N ASN A 106 0.24 0.74 -14.22
CA ASN A 106 0.65 1.61 -13.10
C ASN A 106 0.02 1.21 -11.76
N ILE A 107 -1.26 0.80 -11.80
CA ILE A 107 -2.00 0.34 -10.63
C ILE A 107 -2.55 -1.06 -10.91
N VAL A 108 -2.04 -2.05 -10.20
CA VAL A 108 -2.46 -3.45 -10.33
C VAL A 108 -3.26 -3.87 -9.11
N LEU A 109 -4.52 -4.24 -9.31
CA LEU A 109 -5.32 -4.88 -8.26
C LEU A 109 -5.10 -6.39 -8.32
N ALA A 110 -4.37 -6.94 -7.35
CA ALA A 110 -4.19 -8.38 -7.14
C ALA A 110 -5.26 -8.88 -6.15
N ASP A 111 -6.40 -9.34 -6.70
CA ASP A 111 -7.57 -9.68 -5.89
C ASP A 111 -7.48 -11.12 -5.39
N GLU A 112 -7.64 -11.32 -4.06
CA GLU A 112 -7.58 -12.60 -3.37
C GLU A 112 -6.22 -13.33 -3.56
N ILE A 113 -5.11 -12.62 -3.34
CA ILE A 113 -3.75 -13.13 -3.59
C ILE A 113 -3.46 -14.48 -2.90
N ASN A 114 -4.10 -14.73 -1.75
CA ASN A 114 -3.95 -15.96 -0.97
C ASN A 114 -4.63 -17.20 -1.60
N ARG A 115 -5.38 -17.06 -2.70
CA ARG A 115 -6.02 -18.21 -3.40
C ARG A 115 -5.12 -18.90 -4.42
N ALA A 116 -4.12 -18.21 -4.96
CA ALA A 116 -3.19 -18.83 -5.91
C ALA A 116 -2.03 -19.55 -5.21
N SER A 117 -1.38 -20.43 -5.98
CA SER A 117 -0.21 -21.18 -5.52
C SER A 117 0.93 -20.26 -5.04
N PRO A 118 1.80 -20.71 -4.10
CA PRO A 118 2.97 -19.94 -3.67
C PRO A 118 3.89 -19.53 -4.83
N LYS A 119 3.98 -20.33 -5.88
CA LYS A 119 4.77 -20.02 -7.07
C LYS A 119 4.21 -18.80 -7.81
N THR A 120 2.91 -18.73 -7.96
CA THR A 120 2.20 -17.61 -8.62
C THR A 120 2.27 -16.35 -7.78
N GLN A 121 2.09 -16.47 -6.44
CA GLN A 121 2.30 -15.36 -5.50
C GLN A 121 3.72 -14.81 -5.62
N SER A 122 4.74 -15.67 -5.64
CA SER A 122 6.15 -15.28 -5.73
C SER A 122 6.45 -14.49 -6.99
N ALA A 123 5.84 -14.82 -8.13
CA ALA A 123 6.02 -14.08 -9.37
C ALA A 123 5.57 -12.62 -9.26
N LEU A 124 4.39 -12.35 -8.67
CA LEU A 124 3.93 -10.98 -8.43
C LEU A 124 4.86 -10.26 -7.44
N LEU A 125 5.22 -10.92 -6.35
CA LEU A 125 6.06 -10.34 -5.31
C LEU A 125 7.48 -10.01 -5.78
N GLU A 126 8.02 -10.76 -6.75
CA GLU A 126 9.28 -10.44 -7.41
C GLU A 126 9.16 -9.15 -8.23
N VAL A 127 8.10 -9.01 -9.02
CA VAL A 127 7.86 -7.78 -9.79
C VAL A 127 7.66 -6.57 -8.87
N MET A 128 6.99 -6.75 -7.73
CA MET A 128 6.85 -5.67 -6.73
C MET A 128 8.20 -5.18 -6.19
N GLU A 129 9.17 -6.07 -6.03
CA GLU A 129 10.48 -5.71 -5.49
C GLU A 129 11.43 -5.16 -6.55
N GLU A 130 11.44 -5.78 -7.74
CA GLU A 130 12.39 -5.49 -8.80
C GLU A 130 11.90 -4.43 -9.80
N SER A 131 10.57 -4.16 -9.84
CA SER A 131 9.91 -3.32 -10.87
C SER A 131 10.25 -3.74 -12.29
N ARG A 132 10.47 -5.04 -12.51
CA ARG A 132 10.81 -5.65 -13.81
C ARG A 132 10.42 -7.12 -13.85
N VAL A 133 10.29 -7.64 -15.05
CA VAL A 133 10.02 -9.05 -15.35
C VAL A 133 11.09 -9.58 -16.31
N THR A 134 11.62 -10.76 -16.08
CA THR A 134 12.55 -11.41 -17.00
C THR A 134 11.88 -12.65 -17.61
N VAL A 135 11.68 -12.64 -18.93
CA VAL A 135 11.10 -13.76 -19.70
C VAL A 135 12.09 -14.14 -20.78
N ASP A 136 12.43 -15.41 -20.89
CA ASP A 136 13.36 -15.97 -21.88
C ASP A 136 14.71 -15.23 -21.96
N GLY A 137 15.22 -14.76 -20.81
CA GLY A 137 16.48 -14.02 -20.71
C GLY A 137 16.39 -12.54 -21.09
N VAL A 138 15.21 -12.04 -21.49
CA VAL A 138 14.98 -10.62 -21.77
C VAL A 138 14.27 -9.96 -20.59
N THR A 139 14.81 -8.83 -20.14
CA THR A 139 14.25 -8.08 -19.01
C THR A 139 13.37 -6.94 -19.51
N HIS A 140 12.12 -6.90 -19.04
CA HIS A 140 11.12 -5.89 -19.33
C HIS A 140 10.84 -5.08 -18.06
N SER A 141 11.02 -3.75 -18.11
CA SER A 141 10.76 -2.85 -16.99
C SER A 141 9.28 -2.53 -16.88
N VAL A 142 8.77 -2.41 -15.66
CA VAL A 142 7.44 -1.86 -15.38
C VAL A 142 7.55 -0.35 -15.19
N ASP A 143 6.70 0.41 -15.88
CA ASP A 143 6.75 1.86 -15.88
C ASP A 143 6.30 2.47 -14.55
N ALA A 144 7.01 3.50 -14.10
CA ALA A 144 6.64 4.28 -12.91
C ALA A 144 5.53 5.31 -13.24
N PRO A 145 4.63 5.63 -12.29
CA PRO A 145 4.51 5.02 -10.96
C PRO A 145 3.95 3.59 -11.05
N PHE A 146 4.40 2.72 -10.16
CA PHE A 146 3.92 1.34 -10.09
C PHE A 146 3.48 0.99 -8.67
N MET A 147 2.23 0.54 -8.51
CA MET A 147 1.71 0.08 -7.22
C MET A 147 0.82 -1.14 -7.41
N VAL A 148 1.08 -2.16 -6.60
CA VAL A 148 0.16 -3.29 -6.42
C VAL A 148 -0.71 -3.01 -5.20
N ILE A 149 -2.02 -3.14 -5.37
CA ILE A 149 -3.01 -3.22 -4.30
C ILE A 149 -3.43 -4.68 -4.23
N ALA A 150 -2.87 -5.42 -3.28
CA ALA A 150 -3.25 -6.81 -3.06
C ALA A 150 -4.40 -6.89 -2.05
N THR A 151 -5.29 -7.87 -2.22
CA THR A 151 -6.39 -8.11 -1.28
C THR A 151 -6.29 -9.51 -0.70
N GLN A 152 -6.67 -9.63 0.58
CA GLN A 152 -6.89 -10.89 1.27
C GLN A 152 -8.27 -10.87 1.92
N ASN A 153 -8.92 -12.05 1.95
CA ASN A 153 -10.14 -12.23 2.72
C ASN A 153 -9.79 -12.96 4.03
N PRO A 154 -10.00 -12.34 5.20
CA PRO A 154 -9.62 -12.94 6.48
C PRO A 154 -10.45 -14.17 6.86
N ILE A 155 -11.65 -14.35 6.29
CA ILE A 155 -12.55 -15.46 6.63
C ILE A 155 -12.28 -16.71 5.81
N GLU A 156 -11.82 -16.60 4.58
CA GLU A 156 -11.55 -17.74 3.70
C GLU A 156 -10.25 -18.44 4.10
N GLN A 157 -10.36 -19.47 4.94
CA GLN A 157 -9.22 -20.31 5.32
C GLN A 157 -9.11 -21.60 4.49
N ALA A 158 -10.23 -22.13 4.01
CA ALA A 158 -10.24 -23.38 3.23
C ALA A 158 -9.78 -23.11 1.78
N GLY A 159 -8.76 -23.87 1.33
CA GLY A 159 -8.24 -23.78 -0.03
C GLY A 159 -7.39 -22.53 -0.31
N THR A 160 -6.87 -21.85 0.73
CA THR A 160 -5.99 -20.70 0.59
C THR A 160 -4.56 -21.01 1.05
N TYR A 161 -3.61 -20.28 0.46
CA TYR A 161 -2.19 -20.31 0.83
C TYR A 161 -1.85 -18.98 1.51
N ARG A 162 -1.61 -19.01 2.81
CA ARG A 162 -1.18 -17.80 3.54
C ARG A 162 0.13 -17.26 2.96
N LEU A 163 0.24 -15.95 2.85
CA LEU A 163 1.51 -15.30 2.54
C LEU A 163 2.46 -15.48 3.73
N PRO A 164 3.67 -16.03 3.52
CA PRO A 164 4.71 -16.04 4.55
C PRO A 164 5.08 -14.62 5.01
N GLU A 165 5.59 -14.50 6.21
CA GLU A 165 5.97 -13.21 6.83
C GLU A 165 6.97 -12.43 5.97
N ALA A 166 7.96 -13.10 5.38
CA ALA A 166 8.93 -12.49 4.48
C ALA A 166 8.30 -11.91 3.19
N GLN A 167 7.12 -12.41 2.80
CA GLN A 167 6.36 -11.90 1.66
C GLN A 167 5.46 -10.74 2.09
N LEU A 168 4.88 -10.78 3.29
CA LEU A 168 4.12 -9.67 3.86
C LEU A 168 4.98 -8.42 4.04
N ASP A 169 6.26 -8.56 4.37
CA ASP A 169 7.21 -7.46 4.54
C ASP A 169 7.47 -6.65 3.24
N ARG A 170 7.06 -7.16 2.06
CA ARG A 170 7.13 -6.44 0.78
C ARG A 170 6.02 -5.39 0.62
N PHE A 171 4.91 -5.52 1.33
CA PHE A 171 3.88 -4.49 1.38
C PHE A 171 4.30 -3.38 2.33
N ILE A 172 4.28 -2.14 1.84
CA ILE A 172 4.70 -0.99 2.67
C ILE A 172 3.71 -0.74 3.80
N MET A 173 2.43 -0.98 3.54
CA MET A 173 1.34 -0.83 4.51
C MET A 173 0.29 -1.92 4.33
N LYS A 174 -0.37 -2.25 5.45
CA LYS A 174 -1.62 -3.02 5.48
C LYS A 174 -2.74 -2.11 6.00
N ALA A 175 -3.91 -2.15 5.35
CA ALA A 175 -5.07 -1.37 5.72
C ALA A 175 -6.38 -2.15 5.51
N SER A 176 -7.47 -1.62 6.04
CA SER A 176 -8.83 -2.08 5.80
C SER A 176 -9.68 -0.91 5.32
N ILE A 177 -10.52 -1.14 4.32
CA ILE A 177 -11.54 -0.18 3.87
C ILE A 177 -12.72 -0.23 4.85
N GLY A 178 -13.09 -1.43 5.27
CA GLY A 178 -14.26 -1.70 6.12
C GLY A 178 -15.59 -1.35 5.45
N TYR A 179 -16.69 -1.66 6.11
CA TYR A 179 -18.01 -1.26 5.64
C TYR A 179 -18.22 0.25 5.75
N PRO A 180 -19.00 0.87 4.85
CA PRO A 180 -19.37 2.27 4.97
C PRO A 180 -20.18 2.51 6.25
N ASP A 181 -20.05 3.68 6.85
CA ASP A 181 -20.91 4.09 7.94
C ASP A 181 -22.37 4.32 7.45
N HIS A 182 -23.29 4.56 8.39
CA HIS A 182 -24.70 4.73 8.07
C HIS A 182 -24.94 5.89 7.09
N ALA A 183 -24.25 7.02 7.29
CA ALA A 183 -24.40 8.21 6.44
C ALA A 183 -23.87 7.97 5.02
N ALA A 184 -22.72 7.29 4.90
CA ALA A 184 -22.18 6.89 3.61
C ALA A 184 -23.08 5.85 2.91
N THR A 185 -23.63 4.90 3.66
CA THR A 185 -24.57 3.90 3.14
C THR A 185 -25.82 4.56 2.56
N LEU A 186 -26.42 5.53 3.25
CA LEU A 186 -27.57 6.29 2.73
C LEU A 186 -27.21 6.99 1.43
N ARG A 187 -26.08 7.70 1.37
CA ARG A 187 -25.63 8.36 0.14
C ARG A 187 -25.38 7.39 -1.02
N ILE A 188 -24.87 6.21 -0.74
CA ILE A 188 -24.67 5.14 -1.74
C ILE A 188 -26.04 4.67 -2.28
N LEU A 189 -27.03 4.45 -1.40
CA LEU A 189 -28.37 4.04 -1.80
C LEU A 189 -29.10 5.13 -2.60
N GLU A 190 -28.99 6.37 -2.20
CA GLU A 190 -29.54 7.52 -2.93
C GLU A 190 -28.84 7.71 -4.28
N GLY A 191 -27.50 7.58 -4.33
CA GLY A 191 -26.70 7.68 -5.55
C GLY A 191 -26.84 6.50 -6.50
N SER A 192 -27.29 5.33 -6.04
CA SER A 192 -27.58 4.19 -6.92
C SER A 192 -28.77 4.42 -7.85
N ALA A 193 -29.66 5.35 -7.51
CA ALA A 193 -30.74 5.83 -8.39
C ALA A 193 -30.24 6.78 -9.49
N THR A 194 -29.12 7.47 -9.26
CA THR A 194 -28.41 8.32 -10.22
C THR A 194 -27.01 7.75 -10.39
N ARG A 195 -26.84 6.77 -11.28
CA ARG A 195 -25.55 6.11 -11.54
C ARG A 195 -24.42 7.14 -11.73
N VAL A 196 -23.70 7.50 -10.65
CA VAL A 196 -22.37 8.04 -10.78
C VAL A 196 -21.48 6.86 -11.23
N HIS A 197 -21.31 6.73 -12.53
CA HIS A 197 -20.49 5.67 -13.11
C HIS A 197 -19.04 5.87 -12.62
N GLU A 198 -18.41 4.80 -12.18
CA GLU A 198 -16.96 4.74 -11.89
C GLU A 198 -16.09 5.27 -13.06
N GLY A 199 -16.64 5.44 -14.25
CA GLY A 199 -16.02 6.01 -15.44
C GLY A 199 -15.99 7.54 -15.53
N SER A 200 -16.46 8.28 -14.51
CA SER A 200 -16.63 9.75 -14.57
C SER A 200 -15.55 10.56 -13.86
N LEU A 201 -14.53 9.92 -13.27
CA LEU A 201 -13.44 10.66 -12.66
C LEU A 201 -12.53 11.25 -13.75
N SER A 202 -12.37 12.58 -13.70
CA SER A 202 -11.34 13.24 -14.51
C SER A 202 -9.98 13.10 -13.85
N PRO A 203 -8.89 12.89 -14.61
CA PRO A 203 -7.54 12.92 -14.07
C PRO A 203 -7.27 14.25 -13.37
N VAL A 204 -6.57 14.18 -12.25
CA VAL A 204 -6.13 15.37 -11.48
C VAL A 204 -4.72 15.76 -11.88
N VAL A 205 -3.87 14.77 -12.13
CA VAL A 205 -2.47 14.92 -12.55
C VAL A 205 -2.08 13.81 -13.53
N GLU A 206 -1.03 14.06 -14.29
CA GLU A 206 -0.36 13.04 -15.09
C GLU A 206 0.53 12.15 -14.21
N ALA A 207 0.81 10.94 -14.66
CA ALA A 207 1.67 9.98 -13.96
C ALA A 207 3.06 10.55 -13.62
N ALA A 208 3.62 11.39 -14.48
CA ALA A 208 4.91 12.07 -14.25
C ALA A 208 4.91 12.95 -12.99
N VAL A 209 3.78 13.59 -12.67
CA VAL A 209 3.65 14.40 -11.44
C VAL A 209 3.73 13.54 -10.19
N ILE A 210 3.18 12.32 -10.21
CA ILE A 210 3.29 11.36 -9.10
C ILE A 210 4.75 10.96 -8.86
N VAL A 211 5.51 10.72 -9.93
CA VAL A 211 6.95 10.42 -9.84
C VAL A 211 7.72 11.60 -9.22
N GLU A 212 7.42 12.83 -9.63
CA GLU A 212 8.05 14.03 -9.04
C GLU A 212 7.66 14.20 -7.57
N MET A 213 6.39 14.00 -7.20
CA MET A 213 5.95 14.02 -5.80
C MET A 213 6.67 12.96 -4.97
N ALA A 214 6.82 11.74 -5.46
CA ALA A 214 7.57 10.67 -4.78
C ALA A 214 9.04 11.08 -4.56
N ARG A 215 9.68 11.67 -5.57
CA ARG A 215 11.04 12.19 -5.46
C ARG A 215 11.15 13.29 -4.39
N LEU A 216 10.21 14.22 -4.35
CA LEU A 216 10.18 15.29 -3.34
C LEU A 216 9.93 14.74 -1.92
N ALA A 217 9.03 13.77 -1.76
CA ALA A 217 8.76 13.15 -0.45
C ALA A 217 10.02 12.57 0.19
N ARG A 218 10.92 11.97 -0.60
CA ARG A 218 12.20 11.44 -0.09
C ARG A 218 13.08 12.51 0.55
N THR A 219 12.93 13.79 0.18
CA THR A 219 13.73 14.92 0.68
C THR A 219 13.18 15.58 1.94
N VAL A 220 12.05 15.09 2.47
CA VAL A 220 11.50 15.55 3.75
C VAL A 220 12.48 15.23 4.88
N HIS A 221 12.69 16.21 5.76
CA HIS A 221 13.63 16.09 6.87
C HIS A 221 13.09 15.17 7.97
N VAL A 222 13.98 14.36 8.53
CA VAL A 222 13.73 13.57 9.73
C VAL A 222 14.78 13.93 10.77
N ASP A 223 14.34 14.48 11.89
CA ASP A 223 15.25 14.80 12.99
C ASP A 223 15.82 13.50 13.59
N PRO A 224 17.13 13.48 13.98
CA PRO A 224 17.72 12.31 14.60
C PRO A 224 16.97 11.79 15.84
N THR A 225 16.29 12.65 16.59
CA THR A 225 15.48 12.24 17.74
C THR A 225 14.19 11.50 17.33
N VAL A 226 13.61 11.84 16.18
CA VAL A 226 12.48 11.10 15.60
C VAL A 226 12.97 9.77 15.05
N ALA A 227 14.15 9.73 14.43
CA ALA A 227 14.74 8.47 13.96
C ALA A 227 15.06 7.53 15.13
N ASP A 228 15.58 8.04 16.26
CA ASP A 228 15.77 7.29 17.49
C ASP A 228 14.44 6.75 18.05
N TYR A 229 13.39 7.56 18.02
CA TYR A 229 12.05 7.11 18.44
C TYR A 229 11.55 5.92 17.61
N VAL A 230 11.71 5.96 16.28
CA VAL A 230 11.39 4.83 15.40
C VAL A 230 12.25 3.61 15.76
N ALA A 231 13.55 3.78 16.00
CA ALA A 231 14.43 2.68 16.39
C ALA A 231 13.97 2.02 17.70
N ARG A 232 13.64 2.82 18.74
CA ARG A 232 13.12 2.32 20.02
C ARG A 232 11.77 1.59 19.87
N LEU A 233 10.88 2.08 19.02
CA LEU A 233 9.63 1.38 18.71
C LEU A 233 9.88 0.01 18.08
N VAL A 234 10.77 -0.06 17.09
CA VAL A 234 11.14 -1.31 16.41
C VAL A 234 11.82 -2.28 17.36
N ASP A 235 12.76 -1.81 18.21
CA ASP A 235 13.42 -2.64 19.22
C ASP A 235 12.42 -3.12 20.29
N GLY A 236 11.46 -2.28 20.67
CA GLY A 236 10.34 -2.65 21.53
C GLY A 236 9.55 -3.83 20.97
N THR A 237 9.28 -3.85 19.64
CA THR A 237 8.58 -5.00 19.00
C THR A 237 9.36 -6.31 19.10
N ARG A 238 10.71 -6.26 19.15
CA ARG A 238 11.57 -7.45 19.25
C ARG A 238 11.71 -7.94 20.68
N SER A 239 11.45 -7.06 21.64
CA SER A 239 11.58 -7.34 23.07
C SER A 239 10.25 -7.63 23.77
N ALA A 240 9.12 -7.42 23.08
CA ALA A 240 7.79 -7.68 23.61
C ALA A 240 7.60 -9.20 23.85
N PRO A 241 7.16 -9.62 25.03
CA PRO A 241 7.06 -11.05 25.39
C PRO A 241 6.04 -11.81 24.54
N GLU A 242 5.06 -11.12 23.97
CA GLU A 242 4.02 -11.69 23.12
C GLU A 242 4.47 -11.91 21.68
N VAL A 243 5.67 -11.42 21.32
CA VAL A 243 6.15 -11.38 19.93
C VAL A 243 7.26 -12.40 19.72
N ARG A 244 7.01 -13.36 18.86
CA ARG A 244 8.02 -14.33 18.39
C ARG A 244 8.97 -13.75 17.34
N LEU A 245 8.45 -12.89 16.43
CA LEU A 245 9.24 -12.19 15.41
C LEU A 245 8.81 -10.73 15.36
N GLY A 246 9.72 -9.84 15.76
CA GLY A 246 9.54 -8.40 15.71
C GLY A 246 9.84 -7.80 14.33
N VAL A 247 9.64 -6.49 14.22
CA VAL A 247 9.80 -5.74 12.98
C VAL A 247 11.26 -5.73 12.50
N SER A 248 11.47 -5.96 11.21
CA SER A 248 12.77 -5.89 10.55
C SER A 248 13.24 -4.43 10.36
N VAL A 249 14.52 -4.23 10.02
CA VAL A 249 15.05 -2.91 9.62
C VAL A 249 14.30 -2.39 8.37
N ARG A 250 13.86 -3.27 7.48
CA ARG A 250 13.03 -2.91 6.31
C ARG A 250 11.71 -2.25 6.74
N GLY A 251 11.07 -2.76 7.80
CA GLY A 251 9.87 -2.17 8.37
C GLY A 251 10.12 -0.79 8.99
N ALA A 252 11.25 -0.58 9.69
CA ALA A 252 11.64 0.74 10.19
C ALA A 252 11.83 1.75 9.05
N LEU A 253 12.53 1.35 7.98
CA LEU A 253 12.71 2.18 6.79
C LEU A 253 11.39 2.48 6.08
N ALA A 254 10.48 1.52 6.02
CA ALA A 254 9.14 1.71 5.49
C ALA A 254 8.36 2.77 6.28
N LEU A 255 8.39 2.69 7.63
CA LEU A 255 7.73 3.67 8.50
C LEU A 255 8.26 5.09 8.28
N VAL A 256 9.58 5.27 8.23
CA VAL A 256 10.19 6.57 7.95
C VAL A 256 9.81 7.09 6.56
N ARG A 257 9.80 6.22 5.54
CA ARG A 257 9.45 6.60 4.16
C ARG A 257 8.00 7.07 4.05
N VAL A 258 7.07 6.33 4.66
CA VAL A 258 5.66 6.71 4.68
C VAL A 258 5.43 7.99 5.50
N ALA A 259 6.12 8.14 6.65
CA ALA A 259 6.01 9.33 7.47
C ALA A 259 6.48 10.60 6.74
N LYS A 260 7.54 10.51 5.93
CA LYS A 260 7.97 11.62 5.06
C LYS A 260 6.89 12.03 4.07
N THR A 261 6.28 11.06 3.41
CA THR A 261 5.19 11.29 2.46
C THR A 261 3.97 11.89 3.14
N TYR A 262 3.62 11.37 4.32
CA TYR A 262 2.49 11.89 5.10
C TYR A 262 2.73 13.31 5.60
N ALA A 263 3.92 13.63 6.10
CA ALA A 263 4.29 14.99 6.49
C ALA A 263 4.16 15.97 5.30
N ALA A 264 4.68 15.58 4.12
CA ALA A 264 4.53 16.36 2.90
C ALA A 264 3.05 16.57 2.53
N SER A 265 2.20 15.55 2.68
CA SER A 265 0.77 15.63 2.39
C SER A 265 0.00 16.62 3.28
N THR A 266 0.57 16.98 4.41
CA THR A 266 0.04 17.99 5.35
C THR A 266 0.77 19.35 5.26
N GLY A 267 1.58 19.56 4.23
CA GLY A 267 2.30 20.82 3.97
C GLY A 267 3.57 21.01 4.82
N ARG A 268 4.06 19.95 5.48
CA ARG A 268 5.26 19.99 6.29
C ARG A 268 6.47 19.42 5.54
N HIS A 269 7.61 20.05 5.69
CA HIS A 269 8.88 19.60 5.13
C HIS A 269 9.73 18.80 6.14
N TYR A 270 9.15 18.43 7.28
CA TYR A 270 9.74 17.63 8.35
C TYR A 270 8.71 16.68 8.97
N VAL A 271 9.19 15.55 9.48
CA VAL A 271 8.41 14.51 10.16
C VAL A 271 8.29 14.83 11.64
N THR A 272 7.10 14.60 12.21
CA THR A 272 6.83 14.72 13.66
C THR A 272 6.64 13.34 14.31
N PRO A 273 6.79 13.22 15.64
CA PRO A 273 6.46 11.99 16.35
C PRO A 273 5.01 11.53 16.16
N ASP A 274 4.08 12.46 15.98
CA ASP A 274 2.65 12.13 15.76
C ASP A 274 2.41 11.47 14.40
N ASP A 275 3.21 11.81 13.37
CA ASP A 275 3.18 11.08 12.11
C ASP A 275 3.60 9.62 12.28
N ILE A 276 4.64 9.39 13.10
CA ILE A 276 5.10 8.04 13.43
C ILE A 276 4.01 7.25 14.16
N LYS A 277 3.37 7.84 15.18
CA LYS A 277 2.28 7.21 15.93
C LYS A 277 1.12 6.83 15.04
N LEU A 278 0.67 7.75 14.18
CA LEU A 278 -0.45 7.53 13.26
C LEU A 278 -0.19 6.38 12.29
N LEU A 279 1.05 6.24 11.84
CA LEU A 279 1.44 5.30 10.78
C LEU A 279 2.02 3.99 11.31
N ALA A 280 2.30 3.91 12.62
CA ALA A 280 2.92 2.71 13.22
C ALA A 280 2.09 1.46 12.98
N GLU A 281 0.79 1.49 13.25
CA GLU A 281 -0.09 0.33 13.08
C GLU A 281 -0.17 -0.11 11.60
N PRO A 282 -0.59 0.72 10.63
CA PRO A 282 -0.69 0.29 9.24
C PRO A 282 0.63 -0.15 8.61
N VAL A 283 1.77 0.35 9.12
CA VAL A 283 3.10 -0.01 8.59
C VAL A 283 3.73 -1.18 9.33
N LEU A 284 3.56 -1.31 10.64
CA LEU A 284 4.32 -2.29 11.45
C LEU A 284 3.52 -3.54 11.82
N ALA A 285 2.20 -3.42 12.06
CA ALA A 285 1.42 -4.52 12.64
C ALA A 285 1.48 -5.82 11.80
N HIS A 286 1.41 -5.72 10.48
CA HIS A 286 1.44 -6.89 9.59
C HIS A 286 2.82 -7.56 9.46
N ARG A 287 3.85 -6.99 10.12
CA ARG A 287 5.22 -7.51 10.18
C ARG A 287 5.53 -8.26 11.47
N LEU A 288 4.61 -8.22 12.43
CA LEU A 288 4.74 -8.93 13.70
C LEU A 288 4.22 -10.35 13.57
N VAL A 289 4.94 -11.28 14.15
CA VAL A 289 4.47 -12.65 14.38
C VAL A 289 4.39 -12.84 15.89
N LEU A 290 3.19 -13.12 16.39
CA LEU A 290 2.97 -13.34 17.79
C LEU A 290 3.30 -14.79 18.20
N ASP A 291 3.52 -15.00 19.47
CA ASP A 291 3.53 -16.35 20.02
C ASP A 291 2.10 -16.94 20.00
N PRO A 292 1.95 -18.24 19.68
CA PRO A 292 0.64 -18.88 19.61
C PRO A 292 -0.18 -18.78 20.91
N GLU A 293 0.47 -18.77 22.07
CA GLU A 293 -0.19 -18.61 23.37
C GLU A 293 -0.79 -17.20 23.49
N ALA A 294 -0.05 -16.18 23.08
CA ALA A 294 -0.54 -14.80 23.09
C ALA A 294 -1.71 -14.59 22.11
N GLU A 295 -1.65 -15.20 20.91
CA GLU A 295 -2.78 -15.17 19.96
C GLU A 295 -4.02 -15.86 20.55
N PHE A 296 -3.85 -16.99 21.25
CA PHE A 296 -4.93 -17.69 21.90
C PHE A 296 -5.58 -16.86 23.02
N ASP A 297 -4.79 -16.08 23.75
CA ASP A 297 -5.26 -15.13 24.77
C ASP A 297 -5.88 -13.85 24.19
N GLY A 298 -5.99 -13.76 22.87
CA GLY A 298 -6.64 -12.64 22.17
C GLY A 298 -5.75 -11.43 21.90
N VAL A 299 -4.43 -11.55 22.09
CA VAL A 299 -3.48 -10.50 21.71
C VAL A 299 -3.44 -10.40 20.19
N THR A 300 -3.36 -9.18 19.69
CA THR A 300 -3.27 -8.89 18.26
C THR A 300 -2.02 -8.06 17.94
N PRO A 301 -1.44 -8.15 16.73
CA PRO A 301 -0.35 -7.27 16.33
C PRO A 301 -0.65 -5.78 16.54
N SER A 302 -1.89 -5.36 16.28
CA SER A 302 -2.34 -3.97 16.50
C SER A 302 -2.34 -3.59 17.99
N SER A 303 -2.74 -4.51 18.88
CA SER A 303 -2.71 -4.24 20.33
C SER A 303 -1.29 -4.11 20.85
N VAL A 304 -0.34 -4.91 20.34
CA VAL A 304 1.09 -4.80 20.69
C VAL A 304 1.65 -3.44 20.25
N ILE A 305 1.40 -3.02 19.01
CA ILE A 305 1.83 -1.70 18.54
C ILE A 305 1.22 -0.59 19.39
N SER A 306 -0.07 -0.66 19.70
CA SER A 306 -0.75 0.34 20.54
C SER A 306 -0.14 0.43 21.94
N GLN A 307 0.20 -0.70 22.55
CA GLN A 307 0.86 -0.74 23.86
C GLN A 307 2.26 -0.10 23.81
N LEU A 308 3.07 -0.44 22.81
CA LEU A 308 4.40 0.14 22.63
C LEU A 308 4.36 1.66 22.41
N LEU A 309 3.35 2.17 21.72
CA LEU A 309 3.16 3.62 21.52
C LEU A 309 2.82 4.36 22.84
N ILE A 310 2.26 3.66 23.83
CA ILE A 310 2.00 4.20 25.17
C ILE A 310 3.27 4.15 26.02
N GLU A 311 4.00 3.03 26.00
CA GLU A 311 5.17 2.78 26.84
C GLU A 311 6.41 3.57 26.40
N ILE A 312 6.59 3.72 25.08
CA ILE A 312 7.78 4.37 24.52
C ILE A 312 7.50 5.85 24.30
N ALA A 313 8.03 6.69 25.21
CA ALA A 313 7.82 8.13 25.13
C ALA A 313 8.39 8.72 23.83
N PRO A 314 7.63 9.57 23.13
CA PRO A 314 8.15 10.33 21.99
C PRO A 314 9.24 11.31 22.44
N PRO A 315 10.09 11.80 21.51
CA PRO A 315 11.04 12.85 21.84
C PRO A 315 10.30 14.10 22.33
N ALA A 316 10.83 14.76 23.38
CA ALA A 316 10.29 16.00 23.88
C ALA A 316 10.35 17.11 22.80
N GLU A 317 9.33 17.96 22.73
CA GLU A 317 9.39 19.15 21.89
C GLU A 317 10.59 20.00 22.30
N ARG A 318 11.46 20.32 21.33
CA ARG A 318 12.46 21.35 21.56
C ARG A 318 11.74 22.69 21.67
N VAL A 319 11.53 23.18 22.87
CA VAL A 319 11.18 24.58 23.07
C VAL A 319 12.37 25.36 22.51
N SER A 320 12.21 25.95 21.33
CA SER A 320 13.18 26.90 20.79
C SER A 320 13.25 28.09 21.75
N ALA A 321 14.40 28.25 22.41
CA ALA A 321 14.73 29.40 23.22
C ALA A 321 14.92 30.64 22.35
#